data_56f02c3def8dd8b9fbc1a28256660633
#
_entry.id   56f02c3def8dd8b9fbc1a28256660633
#
_cell.length_a   1.000
_cell.length_b   1.000
_cell.length_c   1.000
_cell.angle_alpha   90.00
_cell.angle_beta   90.00
_cell.angle_gamma   90.00
#
_symmetry.space_group_name_H-M   'P 1'
#
loop_
_entity.id
_entity.type
_entity.pdbx_description
1 polymer ?
#
loop_
_entity_poly.entity_id
_entity_poly.type
_entity_poly.pdbx_seq_one_letter_code
_entity_poly.pdbx_strand_id
1 'polypeptide(L)'
;LALMLGQSEKAVCDSVTSGLDTIRDLINQRQAVQPFSDALFSAPHQRVAYIATGAYASSALTGALITKEASKVSAEGFIGGEFRHGPLETSGNGMLAVLMGKPGDETLEKLAAEMQANGTIVVTIGEAAYAGSALLPVPEGSELLQLICGFIYIEHFTVELASHNGFVAG
;
A
#
# COMPACT_ATOMS: atom_id res chain seq x y z
N LEU A 1 -13.50 17.51 -5.25
CA LEU A 1 -13.32 16.06 -5.15
C LEU A 1 -14.39 15.30 -5.97
N ALA A 2 -15.71 15.48 -5.70
CA ALA A 2 -16.79 14.78 -6.42
C ALA A 2 -16.69 14.93 -7.95
N LEU A 3 -16.44 16.14 -8.46
CA LEU A 3 -16.25 16.41 -9.88
C LEU A 3 -14.99 15.70 -10.45
N MET A 4 -13.91 15.61 -9.67
CA MET A 4 -12.67 14.91 -10.08
C MET A 4 -12.90 13.40 -10.18
N LEU A 5 -13.79 12.84 -9.36
CA LEU A 5 -14.15 11.42 -9.37
C LEU A 5 -15.30 11.11 -10.37
N GLY A 6 -15.85 12.11 -11.07
CA GLY A 6 -16.99 11.94 -11.96
C GLY A 6 -18.28 11.52 -11.25
N GLN A 7 -18.39 11.78 -9.93
CA GLN A 7 -19.51 11.39 -9.08
C GLN A 7 -20.27 12.63 -8.56
N SER A 8 -21.53 12.46 -8.19
CA SER A 8 -22.27 13.50 -7.50
C SER A 8 -21.76 13.66 -6.05
N GLU A 9 -21.88 14.87 -5.50
CA GLU A 9 -21.51 15.13 -4.10
C GLU A 9 -22.23 14.19 -3.13
N LYS A 10 -23.54 13.97 -3.37
CA LYS A 10 -24.34 13.03 -2.57
C LYS A 10 -23.79 11.61 -2.62
N ALA A 11 -23.42 11.10 -3.80
CA ALA A 11 -22.89 9.76 -3.94
C ALA A 11 -21.54 9.59 -3.20
N VAL A 12 -20.69 10.61 -3.22
CA VAL A 12 -19.43 10.64 -2.47
C VAL A 12 -19.70 10.63 -0.96
N CYS A 13 -20.59 11.48 -0.48
CA CYS A 13 -20.97 11.53 0.94
C CYS A 13 -21.59 10.22 1.41
N ASP A 14 -22.55 9.67 0.66
CA ASP A 14 -23.23 8.40 1.01
C ASP A 14 -22.21 7.25 1.09
N SER A 15 -21.28 7.19 0.14
CA SER A 15 -20.23 6.18 0.10
C SER A 15 -19.30 6.24 1.33
N VAL A 16 -18.82 7.43 1.67
CA VAL A 16 -17.96 7.61 2.85
C VAL A 16 -18.74 7.31 4.12
N THR A 17 -19.99 7.78 4.21
CA THR A 17 -20.84 7.55 5.40
C THR A 17 -21.11 6.06 5.61
N SER A 18 -21.39 5.32 4.55
CA SER A 18 -21.58 3.86 4.64
C SER A 18 -20.31 3.09 5.03
N GLY A 19 -19.13 3.66 4.78
CA GLY A 19 -17.84 3.08 5.11
C GLY A 19 -17.26 3.49 6.47
N LEU A 20 -17.93 4.35 7.25
CA LEU A 20 -17.38 4.89 8.49
C LEU A 20 -17.04 3.82 9.52
N ASP A 21 -17.83 2.77 9.65
CA ASP A 21 -17.55 1.68 10.58
C ASP A 21 -16.32 0.88 10.11
N THR A 22 -16.21 0.59 8.82
CA THR A 22 -15.01 -0.05 8.25
C THR A 22 -13.76 0.80 8.47
N ILE A 23 -13.84 2.11 8.24
CA ILE A 23 -12.73 3.05 8.49
C ILE A 23 -12.32 3.00 9.98
N ARG A 24 -13.29 3.07 10.88
CA ARG A 24 -13.04 3.00 12.34
C ARG A 24 -12.39 1.69 12.76
N ASP A 25 -12.86 0.58 12.22
CA ASP A 25 -12.32 -0.74 12.51
C ASP A 25 -10.88 -0.86 11.99
N LEU A 26 -10.61 -0.37 10.77
CA LEU A 26 -9.27 -0.35 10.20
C LEU A 26 -8.28 0.48 11.01
N ILE A 27 -8.65 1.65 11.49
CA ILE A 27 -7.79 2.50 12.34
C ILE A 27 -7.29 1.73 13.57
N ASN A 28 -8.10 0.80 14.09
CA ASN A 28 -7.74 -0.02 15.25
C ASN A 28 -6.97 -1.31 14.90
N GLN A 29 -6.72 -1.59 13.61
CA GLN A 29 -6.10 -2.84 13.14
C GLN A 29 -4.62 -2.67 12.74
N ARG A 30 -3.86 -1.83 13.42
CA ARG A 30 -2.42 -1.63 13.14
C ARG A 30 -1.63 -2.95 13.07
N GLN A 31 -2.01 -3.93 13.89
CA GLN A 31 -1.37 -5.24 13.93
C GLN A 31 -1.44 -6.02 12.60
N ALA A 32 -2.35 -5.66 11.69
CA ALA A 32 -2.46 -6.32 10.39
C ALA A 32 -1.19 -6.21 9.52
N VAL A 33 -0.41 -5.16 9.70
CA VAL A 33 0.82 -4.91 8.93
C VAL A 33 2.09 -5.37 9.66
N GLN A 34 1.99 -5.69 10.95
CA GLN A 34 3.13 -6.06 11.80
C GLN A 34 3.95 -7.24 11.24
N PRO A 35 3.36 -8.37 10.79
CA PRO A 35 4.14 -9.50 10.29
C PRO A 35 5.05 -9.15 9.10
N PHE A 36 4.61 -8.22 8.24
CA PHE A 36 5.38 -7.79 7.08
C PHE A 36 6.50 -6.84 7.48
N SER A 37 6.26 -5.96 8.45
CA SER A 37 7.26 -5.07 9.01
C SER A 37 8.34 -5.86 9.75
N ASP A 38 7.96 -6.83 10.57
CA ASP A 38 8.90 -7.73 11.27
C ASP A 38 9.75 -8.53 10.27
N ALA A 39 9.13 -9.06 9.22
CA ALA A 39 9.85 -9.79 8.18
C ALA A 39 10.83 -8.89 7.41
N LEU A 40 10.46 -7.64 7.12
CA LEU A 40 11.35 -6.67 6.48
C LEU A 40 12.57 -6.39 7.38
N PHE A 41 12.37 -6.15 8.67
CA PHE A 41 13.44 -5.87 9.60
C PHE A 41 14.30 -7.08 10.00
N SER A 42 13.87 -8.30 9.64
CA SER A 42 14.71 -9.50 9.77
C SER A 42 15.84 -9.55 8.73
N ALA A 43 15.73 -8.77 7.65
CA ALA A 43 16.72 -8.70 6.58
C ALA A 43 17.59 -7.43 6.68
N PRO A 44 18.82 -7.45 6.17
CA PRO A 44 19.64 -6.25 6.05
C PRO A 44 19.11 -5.32 4.93
N HIS A 45 19.41 -4.00 5.04
CA HIS A 45 19.13 -3.02 4.00
C HIS A 45 17.66 -2.87 3.63
N GLN A 46 16.82 -2.59 4.63
CA GLN A 46 15.39 -2.43 4.49
C GLN A 46 15.04 -1.33 3.50
N ARG A 47 14.11 -1.64 2.58
CA ARG A 47 13.52 -0.69 1.65
C ARG A 47 12.07 -1.03 1.34
N VAL A 48 11.28 -0.02 1.04
CA VAL A 48 9.86 -0.17 0.72
C VAL A 48 9.59 0.39 -0.67
N ALA A 49 8.85 -0.35 -1.48
CA ALA A 49 8.33 0.11 -2.76
C ALA A 49 6.79 0.16 -2.70
N TYR A 50 6.21 1.32 -2.89
CA TYR A 50 4.79 1.49 -3.11
C TYR A 50 4.53 1.57 -4.60
N ILE A 51 3.78 0.63 -5.15
CA ILE A 51 3.54 0.53 -6.60
C ILE A 51 2.03 0.54 -6.84
N ALA A 52 1.56 1.49 -7.64
CA ALA A 52 0.12 1.64 -7.83
C ALA A 52 -0.26 1.99 -9.27
N THR A 53 -1.50 1.64 -9.63
CA THR A 53 -2.11 2.02 -10.91
C THR A 53 -3.36 2.88 -10.69
N GLY A 54 -3.72 3.67 -11.70
CA GLY A 54 -4.93 4.47 -11.68
C GLY A 54 -4.97 5.50 -10.54
N ALA A 55 -6.09 5.60 -9.86
CA ALA A 55 -6.30 6.55 -8.78
C ALA A 55 -5.40 6.32 -7.55
N TYR A 56 -4.93 5.09 -7.36
CA TYR A 56 -4.04 4.73 -6.24
C TYR A 56 -2.61 5.29 -6.38
N ALA A 57 -2.25 5.85 -7.53
CA ALA A 57 -0.93 6.47 -7.76
C ALA A 57 -0.59 7.52 -6.70
N SER A 58 -1.57 8.33 -6.29
CA SER A 58 -1.38 9.34 -5.24
C SER A 58 -1.01 8.70 -3.89
N SER A 59 -1.61 7.55 -3.57
CA SER A 59 -1.32 6.81 -2.33
C SER A 59 0.10 6.24 -2.35
N ALA A 60 0.58 5.74 -3.49
CA ALA A 60 1.95 5.25 -3.62
C ALA A 60 2.99 6.35 -3.39
N LEU A 61 2.82 7.50 -4.03
CA LEU A 61 3.74 8.63 -3.88
C LEU A 61 3.74 9.21 -2.47
N THR A 62 2.55 9.40 -1.90
CA THR A 62 2.43 9.91 -0.52
C THR A 62 2.93 8.90 0.50
N GLY A 63 2.62 7.62 0.31
CA GLY A 63 3.11 6.53 1.18
C GLY A 63 4.63 6.49 1.24
N ALA A 64 5.30 6.60 0.09
CA ALA A 64 6.75 6.66 0.04
C ALA A 64 7.32 7.90 0.76
N LEU A 65 6.64 9.04 0.66
CA LEU A 65 7.06 10.27 1.34
C LEU A 65 6.95 10.12 2.86
N ILE A 66 5.76 9.79 3.39
CA ILE A 66 5.53 9.71 4.84
C ILE A 66 6.35 8.59 5.50
N THR A 67 6.57 7.47 4.79
CA THR A 67 7.44 6.40 5.28
C THR A 67 8.87 6.91 5.49
N LYS A 68 9.45 7.61 4.54
CA LYS A 68 10.79 8.22 4.71
C LYS A 68 10.83 9.23 5.85
N GLU A 69 9.81 10.09 5.93
CA GLU A 69 9.76 11.15 6.94
C GLU A 69 9.65 10.61 8.36
N ALA A 70 8.78 9.65 8.60
CA ALA A 70 8.53 9.14 9.94
C ALA A 70 9.47 8.00 10.34
N SER A 71 9.70 7.01 9.45
CA SER A 71 10.44 5.79 9.81
C SER A 71 11.93 5.84 9.49
N LYS A 72 12.37 6.77 8.63
CA LYS A 72 13.74 6.85 8.08
C LYS A 72 14.13 5.62 7.24
N VAL A 73 13.19 4.76 6.90
CA VAL A 73 13.39 3.66 5.96
C VAL A 73 13.38 4.21 4.53
N SER A 74 14.28 3.72 3.68
CA SER A 74 14.26 4.05 2.25
C SER A 74 12.94 3.58 1.64
N ALA A 75 12.19 4.49 1.03
CA ALA A 75 10.91 4.19 0.40
C ALA A 75 10.74 4.96 -0.91
N GLU A 76 10.20 4.30 -1.93
CA GLU A 76 9.95 4.89 -3.24
C GLU A 76 8.53 4.57 -3.72
N GLY A 77 7.93 5.51 -4.44
CA GLY A 77 6.61 5.37 -5.05
C GLY A 77 6.73 5.26 -6.56
N PHE A 78 6.02 4.30 -7.15
CA PHE A 78 6.02 4.03 -8.58
C PHE A 78 4.60 3.99 -9.13
N ILE A 79 4.41 4.46 -10.35
CA ILE A 79 3.13 4.51 -11.03
C ILE A 79 3.14 3.52 -12.20
N GLY A 80 2.17 2.61 -12.20
CA GLY A 80 2.00 1.66 -13.30
C GLY A 80 3.23 0.78 -13.52
N GLY A 81 3.71 0.76 -14.78
CA GLY A 81 4.84 -0.07 -15.19
C GLY A 81 6.23 0.50 -14.91
N GLU A 82 6.34 1.69 -14.29
CA GLU A 82 7.64 2.35 -14.05
C GLU A 82 8.64 1.47 -13.31
N PHE A 83 8.14 0.65 -12.36
CA PHE A 83 8.99 -0.27 -11.60
C PHE A 83 9.77 -1.26 -12.48
N ARG A 84 9.27 -1.59 -13.69
CA ARG A 84 9.95 -2.49 -14.64
C ARG A 84 11.14 -1.87 -15.35
N HIS A 85 11.27 -0.56 -15.31
CA HIS A 85 12.33 0.17 -16.05
C HIS A 85 13.58 0.45 -15.18
N GLY A 86 14.05 -0.61 -14.49
CA GLY A 86 15.25 -0.59 -13.65
C GLY A 86 15.00 -0.98 -12.18
N PRO A 87 14.03 -0.37 -11.46
CA PRO A 87 13.80 -0.69 -10.05
C PRO A 87 13.55 -2.18 -9.77
N LEU A 88 12.93 -2.92 -10.69
CA LEU A 88 12.70 -4.37 -10.56
C LEU A 88 14.00 -5.15 -10.30
N GLU A 89 15.13 -4.73 -10.87
CA GLU A 89 16.45 -5.36 -10.66
C GLU A 89 16.92 -5.26 -9.21
N THR A 90 16.34 -4.34 -8.43
CA THR A 90 16.65 -4.20 -7.01
C THR A 90 15.72 -5.04 -6.13
N SER A 91 14.73 -5.73 -6.70
CA SER A 91 13.81 -6.58 -5.94
C SER A 91 14.54 -7.76 -5.28
N GLY A 92 14.03 -8.21 -4.13
CA GLY A 92 14.63 -9.33 -3.41
C GLY A 92 14.57 -9.17 -1.90
N ASN A 93 15.40 -9.93 -1.21
CA ASN A 93 15.46 -9.91 0.24
C ASN A 93 15.75 -8.50 0.78
N GLY A 94 15.03 -8.11 1.83
CA GLY A 94 15.10 -6.76 2.40
C GLY A 94 14.22 -5.73 1.69
N MET A 95 13.35 -6.16 0.76
CA MET A 95 12.34 -5.31 0.15
C MET A 95 10.93 -5.73 0.59
N LEU A 96 10.13 -4.75 0.95
CA LEU A 96 8.68 -4.84 1.05
C LEU A 96 8.05 -4.07 -0.12
N ALA A 97 7.26 -4.74 -0.93
CA ALA A 97 6.49 -4.13 -1.99
C ALA A 97 5.00 -4.11 -1.63
N VAL A 98 4.40 -2.92 -1.67
CA VAL A 98 2.98 -2.70 -1.44
C VAL A 98 2.33 -2.33 -2.76
N LEU A 99 1.46 -3.22 -3.24
CA LEU A 99 0.79 -3.08 -4.53
C LEU A 99 -0.65 -2.59 -4.34
N MET A 100 -1.07 -1.61 -5.14
CA MET A 100 -2.41 -1.01 -5.08
C MET A 100 -2.96 -0.77 -6.48
N GLY A 101 -4.13 -1.31 -6.77
CA GLY A 101 -4.80 -1.16 -8.06
C GLY A 101 -6.12 -1.89 -8.10
N LYS A 102 -6.74 -1.94 -9.28
CA LYS A 102 -8.01 -2.66 -9.46
C LYS A 102 -7.78 -4.17 -9.58
N PRO A 103 -8.74 -4.99 -9.14
CA PRO A 103 -8.66 -6.43 -9.34
C PRO A 103 -8.39 -6.79 -10.80
N GLY A 104 -7.48 -7.74 -11.03
CA GLY A 104 -7.13 -8.21 -12.38
C GLY A 104 -6.22 -7.27 -13.17
N ASP A 105 -5.56 -6.31 -12.53
CA ASP A 105 -4.54 -5.49 -13.20
C ASP A 105 -3.33 -6.36 -13.60
N GLU A 106 -3.22 -6.65 -14.89
CA GLU A 106 -2.17 -7.52 -15.44
C GLU A 106 -0.74 -7.03 -15.15
N THR A 107 -0.55 -5.71 -15.02
CA THR A 107 0.77 -5.14 -14.72
C THR A 107 1.17 -5.49 -13.30
N LEU A 108 0.26 -5.33 -12.34
CA LEU A 108 0.50 -5.65 -10.94
C LEU A 108 0.56 -7.16 -10.70
N GLU A 109 -0.24 -7.96 -11.42
CA GLU A 109 -0.14 -9.43 -11.37
C GLU A 109 1.25 -9.93 -11.75
N LYS A 110 1.78 -9.46 -12.89
CA LYS A 110 3.12 -9.83 -13.37
C LYS A 110 4.21 -9.35 -12.42
N LEU A 111 4.09 -8.11 -11.92
CA LEU A 111 5.06 -7.57 -10.96
C LEU A 111 5.06 -8.37 -9.65
N ALA A 112 3.89 -8.68 -9.10
CA ALA A 112 3.78 -9.46 -7.87
C ALA A 112 4.48 -10.82 -8.01
N ALA A 113 4.25 -11.54 -9.10
CA ALA A 113 4.86 -12.84 -9.35
C ALA A 113 6.40 -12.74 -9.46
N GLU A 114 6.91 -11.78 -10.24
CA GLU A 114 8.35 -11.59 -10.43
C GLU A 114 9.07 -11.18 -9.14
N MET A 115 8.49 -10.24 -8.40
CA MET A 115 9.07 -9.77 -7.13
C MET A 115 9.09 -10.86 -6.07
N GLN A 116 8.03 -11.67 -5.96
CA GLN A 116 8.00 -12.83 -5.06
C GLN A 116 9.04 -13.87 -5.44
N ALA A 117 9.22 -14.15 -6.74
CA ALA A 117 10.24 -15.05 -7.23
C ALA A 117 11.66 -14.59 -6.87
N ASN A 118 11.88 -13.28 -6.75
CA ASN A 118 13.13 -12.69 -6.31
C ASN A 118 13.30 -12.64 -4.78
N GLY A 119 12.30 -13.06 -4.00
CA GLY A 119 12.35 -13.05 -2.54
C GLY A 119 11.89 -11.75 -1.88
N THR A 120 11.18 -10.89 -2.62
CA THR A 120 10.54 -9.68 -2.07
C THR A 120 9.30 -10.06 -1.27
N ILE A 121 9.07 -9.39 -0.14
CA ILE A 121 7.81 -9.47 0.59
C ILE A 121 6.77 -8.65 -0.19
N VAL A 122 5.78 -9.31 -0.78
CA VAL A 122 4.76 -8.64 -1.59
C VAL A 122 3.42 -8.66 -0.87
N VAL A 123 2.85 -7.47 -0.70
CA VAL A 123 1.54 -7.24 -0.06
C VAL A 123 0.65 -6.48 -1.02
N THR A 124 -0.57 -6.93 -1.20
CA THR A 124 -1.62 -6.19 -1.92
C THR A 124 -2.51 -5.46 -0.92
N ILE A 125 -2.73 -4.17 -1.13
CA ILE A 125 -3.84 -3.43 -0.54
C ILE A 125 -4.91 -3.32 -1.61
N GLY A 126 -6.04 -4.01 -1.45
CA GLY A 126 -7.06 -4.07 -2.48
C GLY A 126 -8.21 -5.01 -2.17
N GLU A 127 -9.10 -5.19 -3.14
CA GLU A 127 -10.23 -6.15 -3.04
C GLU A 127 -9.77 -7.61 -3.21
N ALA A 128 -8.67 -7.83 -3.95
CA ALA A 128 -8.12 -9.16 -4.21
C ALA A 128 -6.58 -9.11 -4.28
N ALA A 129 -5.93 -10.19 -3.90
CA ALA A 129 -4.48 -10.32 -3.94
C ALA A 129 -3.97 -10.55 -5.37
N TYR A 130 -2.85 -9.94 -5.73
CA TYR A 130 -2.13 -10.21 -6.97
C TYR A 130 -1.18 -11.40 -6.81
N ALA A 131 -1.24 -12.35 -7.73
CA ALA A 131 -0.32 -13.50 -7.81
C ALA A 131 -0.06 -14.21 -6.47
N GLY A 132 -1.07 -14.32 -5.61
CA GLY A 132 -0.94 -14.99 -4.32
C GLY A 132 -0.15 -14.21 -3.25
N SER A 133 0.05 -12.90 -3.44
CA SER A 133 0.59 -12.03 -2.40
C SER A 133 -0.31 -11.99 -1.16
N ALA A 134 0.21 -11.56 -0.02
CA ALA A 134 -0.62 -11.31 1.14
C ALA A 134 -1.62 -10.18 0.86
N LEU A 135 -2.84 -10.30 1.36
CA LEU A 135 -3.91 -9.32 1.16
C LEU A 135 -4.18 -8.52 2.43
N LEU A 136 -4.13 -7.20 2.29
CA LEU A 136 -4.72 -6.25 3.22
C LEU A 136 -6.03 -5.74 2.58
N PRO A 137 -7.19 -6.27 2.99
CA PRO A 137 -8.42 -6.07 2.24
C PRO A 137 -8.97 -4.66 2.40
N VAL A 138 -9.45 -4.09 1.29
CA VAL A 138 -10.29 -2.89 1.30
C VAL A 138 -11.71 -3.28 0.90
N PRO A 139 -12.75 -2.59 1.39
CA PRO A 139 -14.12 -2.92 1.06
C PRO A 139 -14.41 -2.70 -0.43
N GLU A 140 -15.26 -3.54 -1.00
CA GLU A 140 -15.87 -3.25 -2.29
C GLU A 140 -16.66 -1.93 -2.21
N GLY A 141 -16.68 -1.17 -3.29
CA GLY A 141 -17.47 0.04 -3.32
C GLY A 141 -16.80 1.20 -4.04
N SER A 142 -16.95 2.41 -3.50
CA SER A 142 -16.41 3.57 -4.17
C SER A 142 -14.89 3.64 -4.08
N GLU A 143 -14.28 4.07 -5.18
CA GLU A 143 -12.83 4.29 -5.28
C GLU A 143 -12.30 5.22 -4.17
N LEU A 144 -13.11 6.21 -3.74
CA LEU A 144 -12.73 7.08 -2.62
C LEU A 144 -12.62 6.32 -1.30
N LEU A 145 -13.59 5.45 -0.98
CA LEU A 145 -13.56 4.65 0.24
C LEU A 145 -12.34 3.71 0.23
N GLN A 146 -12.08 3.08 -0.90
CA GLN A 146 -10.92 2.21 -1.09
C GLN A 146 -9.59 2.97 -0.91
N LEU A 147 -9.50 4.20 -1.46
CA LEU A 147 -8.34 5.06 -1.27
C LEU A 147 -8.12 5.42 0.21
N ILE A 148 -9.19 5.77 0.93
CA ILE A 148 -9.12 6.07 2.38
C ILE A 148 -8.63 4.84 3.15
N CYS A 149 -9.23 3.67 2.92
CA CYS A 149 -8.83 2.44 3.58
C CYS A 149 -7.38 2.03 3.25
N GLY A 150 -6.99 2.17 1.98
CA GLY A 150 -5.62 1.92 1.53
C GLY A 150 -4.61 2.84 2.21
N PHE A 151 -4.97 4.11 2.40
CA PHE A 151 -4.11 5.08 3.08
C PHE A 151 -3.92 4.75 4.56
N ILE A 152 -4.95 4.26 5.25
CA ILE A 152 -4.86 3.82 6.65
C ILE A 152 -3.83 2.68 6.80
N TYR A 153 -3.82 1.70 5.87
CA TYR A 153 -2.79 0.66 5.89
C TYR A 153 -1.39 1.21 5.66
N ILE A 154 -1.22 2.18 4.76
CA ILE A 154 0.07 2.84 4.54
C ILE A 154 0.55 3.56 5.81
N GLU A 155 -0.36 4.26 6.51
CA GLU A 155 -0.03 4.89 7.79
C GLU A 155 0.34 3.86 8.86
N HIS A 156 -0.35 2.72 8.90
CA HIS A 156 0.03 1.61 9.80
C HIS A 156 1.43 1.09 9.50
N PHE A 157 1.78 0.87 8.24
CA PHE A 157 3.16 0.52 7.86
C PHE A 157 4.15 1.58 8.32
N THR A 158 3.85 2.84 8.07
CA THR A 158 4.72 3.97 8.48
C THR A 158 5.00 3.96 9.98
N VAL A 159 3.96 3.76 10.80
CA VAL A 159 4.07 3.71 12.26
C VAL A 159 4.85 2.47 12.73
N GLU A 160 4.58 1.29 12.16
CA GLU A 160 5.32 0.07 12.52
C GLU A 160 6.80 0.18 12.14
N LEU A 161 7.11 0.65 10.94
CA LEU A 161 8.49 0.85 10.50
C LEU A 161 9.22 1.91 11.35
N ALA A 162 8.54 2.97 11.76
CA ALA A 162 9.09 3.95 12.69
C ALA A 162 9.40 3.31 14.05
N SER A 163 8.49 2.50 14.57
CA SER A 163 8.65 1.79 15.84
C SER A 163 9.86 0.85 15.82
N HIS A 164 10.08 0.09 14.74
CA HIS A 164 11.26 -0.76 14.57
C HIS A 164 12.57 0.02 14.61
N ASN A 165 12.58 1.24 14.08
CA ASN A 165 13.75 2.13 14.10
C ASN A 165 13.87 2.97 15.38
N GLY A 166 13.02 2.75 16.38
CA GLY A 166 13.05 3.46 17.66
C GLY A 166 12.53 4.91 17.56
N PHE A 167 11.78 5.25 16.51
CA PHE A 167 11.12 6.55 16.37
C PHE A 167 9.68 6.48 16.87
N VAL A 168 9.24 7.55 17.49
CA VAL A 168 7.82 7.78 17.78
C VAL A 168 7.25 8.56 16.60
N ALA A 169 6.40 7.92 15.81
CA ALA A 169 5.64 8.61 14.79
C ALA A 169 4.60 9.50 15.50
N GLY A 170 4.84 10.79 15.51
CA GLY A 170 4.01 11.80 16.15
C GLY A 170 3.53 12.82 15.17
#